data_43125d78cfef5fa45cca1936da36a851
#
_entry.id   43125d78cfef5fa45cca1936da36a851
#
_cell.length_a   1.000
_cell.length_b   1.000
_cell.length_c   1.000
_cell.angle_alpha   90.00
_cell.angle_beta   90.00
_cell.angle_gamma   90.00
#
_symmetry.space_group_name_H-M   'P 1'
#
loop_
_entity.id
_entity.type
_entity.pdbx_description
1 polymer ?
#
loop_
_entity_poly.entity_id
_entity_poly.type
_entity_poly.pdbx_seq_one_letter_code
_entity_poly.pdbx_strand_id
1 'polypeptide(L)'
;ANTMDAFLEKKEITSYALMIQDYGSPIGFRIATKHPERVTAIINQNGNAYEEGLGAAWESIRAFWANRNENTEEALLPAFTIEGLKWQYTHGTRDPENVNPDTWHLDYLRMSRPNAHKVNLDLWYDYQNNLKLYPQWHQYLRKHQPPMLIVWGKNDEYFPESGAEAFKKDVENIDYNIYDTGHFALEEDGDEIIGKIRSFMAKVVSEK
;
A
#
# COMPACT_ATOMS: atom_id res chain seq x y z
N ALA A 1 -7.94 -2.37 10.54
CA ALA A 1 -7.98 -3.84 10.40
C ALA A 1 -9.21 -4.45 11.08
N ASN A 2 -9.44 -4.20 12.37
CA ASN A 2 -10.56 -4.83 13.12
C ASN A 2 -11.93 -4.62 12.47
N THR A 3 -12.23 -3.44 11.93
CA THR A 3 -13.50 -3.16 11.23
C THR A 3 -13.63 -4.01 9.96
N MET A 4 -12.54 -4.17 9.20
CA MET A 4 -12.54 -5.01 7.99
C MET A 4 -12.69 -6.49 8.35
N ASP A 5 -12.01 -6.95 9.38
CA ASP A 5 -12.11 -8.30 9.87
C ASP A 5 -13.56 -8.65 10.31
N ALA A 6 -14.16 -7.78 11.13
CA ALA A 6 -15.57 -7.92 11.52
C ALA A 6 -16.54 -7.86 10.32
N PHE A 7 -16.22 -7.09 9.28
CA PHE A 7 -17.01 -7.06 8.04
C PHE A 7 -16.92 -8.41 7.30
N LEU A 8 -15.72 -8.97 7.15
CA LEU A 8 -15.52 -10.28 6.52
C LEU A 8 -16.27 -11.38 7.28
N GLU A 9 -16.18 -11.39 8.62
CA GLU A 9 -16.93 -12.32 9.45
C GLU A 9 -18.45 -12.18 9.28
N LYS A 10 -18.97 -10.94 9.34
CA LYS A 10 -20.40 -10.67 9.15
C LYS A 10 -20.91 -11.07 7.77
N LYS A 11 -20.03 -11.07 6.75
CA LYS A 11 -20.35 -11.50 5.39
C LYS A 11 -20.06 -12.97 5.14
N GLU A 12 -19.62 -13.70 6.16
CA GLU A 12 -19.26 -15.12 6.07
C GLU A 12 -18.20 -15.42 5.00
N ILE A 13 -17.31 -14.43 4.77
CA ILE A 13 -16.17 -14.56 3.83
C ILE A 13 -15.01 -15.18 4.59
N THR A 14 -14.83 -16.48 4.43
CA THR A 14 -13.86 -17.28 5.18
C THR A 14 -12.59 -17.64 4.39
N SER A 15 -12.53 -17.31 3.09
CA SER A 15 -11.37 -17.57 2.23
C SER A 15 -11.29 -16.50 1.16
N TYR A 16 -10.13 -15.86 1.01
CA TYR A 16 -9.95 -14.72 0.10
C TYR A 16 -8.48 -14.53 -0.30
N ALA A 17 -8.27 -13.94 -1.48
CA ALA A 17 -7.01 -13.28 -1.82
C ALA A 17 -7.05 -11.83 -1.32
N LEU A 18 -5.92 -11.34 -0.82
CA LEU A 18 -5.76 -9.94 -0.43
C LEU A 18 -5.11 -9.17 -1.59
N MET A 19 -5.79 -8.14 -2.10
CA MET A 19 -5.15 -7.11 -2.89
C MET A 19 -4.89 -5.91 -1.99
N ILE A 20 -3.63 -5.54 -1.86
CA ILE A 20 -3.16 -4.51 -0.94
C ILE A 20 -2.39 -3.43 -1.70
N GLN A 21 -2.62 -2.18 -1.29
CA GLN A 21 -1.88 -1.00 -1.76
C GLN A 21 -1.78 -0.02 -0.59
N ASP A 22 -0.66 0.70 -0.46
CA ASP A 22 -0.45 1.76 0.53
C ASP A 22 -0.96 1.34 1.93
N TYR A 23 -1.91 2.07 2.53
CA TYR A 23 -2.57 1.73 3.80
C TYR A 23 -3.30 0.38 3.80
N GLY A 24 -3.63 -0.15 2.62
CA GLY A 24 -4.13 -1.50 2.47
C GLY A 24 -3.13 -2.56 2.94
N SER A 25 -1.84 -2.28 2.83
CA SER A 25 -0.78 -3.19 3.28
C SER A 25 -0.83 -3.45 4.79
N PRO A 26 -0.72 -2.45 5.67
CA PRO A 26 -0.80 -2.68 7.12
C PRO A 26 -2.15 -3.25 7.57
N ILE A 27 -3.24 -2.96 6.85
CA ILE A 27 -4.55 -3.56 7.14
C ILE A 27 -4.54 -5.03 6.74
N GLY A 28 -4.10 -5.34 5.52
CA GLY A 28 -4.04 -6.70 5.00
C GLY A 28 -3.12 -7.61 5.82
N PHE A 29 -1.92 -7.15 6.17
CA PHE A 29 -1.00 -7.95 6.99
C PHE A 29 -1.50 -8.19 8.42
N ARG A 30 -2.23 -7.24 9.02
CA ARG A 30 -2.90 -7.51 10.32
C ARG A 30 -3.97 -8.59 10.21
N ILE A 31 -4.73 -8.59 9.12
CA ILE A 31 -5.75 -9.62 8.86
C ILE A 31 -5.06 -10.96 8.57
N ALA A 32 -4.03 -10.97 7.73
CA ALA A 32 -3.30 -12.17 7.36
C ALA A 32 -2.61 -12.83 8.56
N THR A 33 -2.01 -12.04 9.45
CA THR A 33 -1.38 -12.58 10.66
C THR A 33 -2.37 -13.11 11.68
N LYS A 34 -3.59 -12.54 11.72
CA LYS A 34 -4.66 -12.99 12.61
C LYS A 34 -5.36 -14.25 12.09
N HIS A 35 -5.56 -14.35 10.78
CA HIS A 35 -6.30 -15.42 10.11
C HIS A 35 -5.52 -15.98 8.92
N PRO A 36 -4.33 -16.57 9.15
CA PRO A 36 -3.48 -17.06 8.06
C PRO A 36 -4.16 -18.13 7.20
N GLU A 37 -5.04 -18.92 7.77
CA GLU A 37 -5.81 -19.98 7.11
C GLU A 37 -6.84 -19.46 6.10
N ARG A 38 -7.21 -18.18 6.18
CA ARG A 38 -8.20 -17.57 5.29
C ARG A 38 -7.56 -16.94 4.04
N VAL A 39 -6.27 -16.64 4.08
CA VAL A 39 -5.56 -15.95 3.00
C VAL A 39 -5.06 -16.95 1.97
N THR A 40 -5.59 -16.86 0.76
CA THR A 40 -5.25 -17.78 -0.33
C THR A 40 -4.13 -17.27 -1.23
N ALA A 41 -3.95 -15.95 -1.30
CA ALA A 41 -2.88 -15.29 -2.04
C ALA A 41 -2.78 -13.83 -1.60
N ILE A 42 -1.66 -13.19 -1.92
CA ILE A 42 -1.45 -11.74 -1.74
C ILE A 42 -1.06 -11.13 -3.09
N ILE A 43 -1.79 -10.10 -3.49
CA ILE A 43 -1.48 -9.23 -4.62
C ILE A 43 -1.06 -7.90 -4.02
N ASN A 44 0.19 -7.52 -4.22
CA ASN A 44 0.76 -6.33 -3.61
C ASN A 44 1.14 -5.29 -4.67
N GLN A 45 0.42 -4.16 -4.67
CA GLN A 45 0.73 -3.00 -5.48
C GLN A 45 1.23 -1.87 -4.56
N ASN A 46 2.53 -1.58 -4.59
CA ASN A 46 3.17 -0.53 -3.77
C ASN A 46 2.73 -0.52 -2.29
N GLY A 47 2.56 -1.70 -1.71
CA GLY A 47 2.19 -1.88 -0.31
C GLY A 47 3.38 -2.32 0.54
N ASN A 48 3.82 -1.48 1.47
CA ASN A 48 5.05 -1.71 2.22
C ASN A 48 4.85 -2.53 3.50
N ALA A 49 5.85 -3.36 3.82
CA ALA A 49 5.94 -4.14 5.06
C ALA A 49 7.38 -4.17 5.65
N TYR A 50 8.28 -3.34 5.14
CA TYR A 50 9.71 -3.34 5.49
C TYR A 50 10.23 -1.93 5.70
N GLU A 51 11.22 -1.76 6.57
CA GLU A 51 11.85 -0.44 6.80
C GLU A 51 12.56 0.07 5.55
N GLU A 52 13.14 -0.83 4.73
CA GLU A 52 13.78 -0.50 3.47
C GLU A 52 12.83 0.11 2.43
N GLY A 53 11.55 -0.11 2.59
CA GLY A 53 10.51 0.46 1.74
C GLY A 53 9.96 1.81 2.21
N LEU A 54 10.58 2.47 3.19
CA LEU A 54 10.23 3.82 3.61
C LEU A 54 11.20 4.82 2.96
N GLY A 55 10.79 5.41 1.84
CA GLY A 55 11.60 6.32 1.03
C GLY A 55 11.83 7.71 1.65
N ALA A 56 12.41 8.61 0.86
CA ALA A 56 12.77 9.96 1.29
C ALA A 56 11.55 10.79 1.74
N ALA A 57 10.38 10.58 1.13
CA ALA A 57 9.13 11.25 1.54
C ALA A 57 8.75 11.00 3.01
N TRP A 58 9.31 9.96 3.64
CA TRP A 58 9.08 9.68 5.06
C TRP A 58 9.92 10.50 6.04
N GLU A 59 10.89 11.29 5.59
CA GLU A 59 11.72 12.11 6.49
C GLU A 59 10.89 13.09 7.31
N SER A 60 9.98 13.84 6.67
CA SER A 60 9.07 14.77 7.34
C SER A 60 8.06 14.04 8.24
N ILE A 61 7.60 12.87 7.82
CA ILE A 61 6.70 12.04 8.63
C ILE A 61 7.43 11.48 9.86
N ARG A 62 8.69 11.06 9.74
CA ARG A 62 9.51 10.62 10.88
C ARG A 62 9.77 11.77 11.87
N ALA A 63 10.03 12.99 11.38
CA ALA A 63 10.15 14.17 12.22
C ALA A 63 8.84 14.46 12.99
N PHE A 64 7.70 14.31 12.31
CA PHE A 64 6.38 14.42 12.94
C PHE A 64 6.12 13.33 13.99
N TRP A 65 6.56 12.09 13.77
CA TRP A 65 6.48 11.03 14.78
C TRP A 65 7.33 11.32 16.01
N ALA A 66 8.54 11.85 15.80
CA ALA A 66 9.47 12.16 16.88
C ALA A 66 8.96 13.30 17.78
N ASN A 67 8.32 14.30 17.20
CA ASN A 67 7.78 15.45 17.92
C ASN A 67 6.58 16.06 17.19
N ARG A 68 5.39 15.54 17.47
CA ARG A 68 4.14 16.09 16.93
C ARG A 68 3.85 17.47 17.54
N ASN A 69 3.89 18.49 16.72
CA ASN A 69 3.58 19.88 17.06
C ASN A 69 3.09 20.63 15.80
N GLU A 70 2.68 21.90 15.98
CA GLU A 70 2.16 22.73 14.90
C GLU A 70 3.10 22.82 13.70
N ASN A 71 4.40 23.05 13.90
CA ASN A 71 5.38 23.16 12.81
C ASN A 71 5.52 21.84 12.01
N THR A 72 5.53 20.70 12.71
CA THR A 72 5.64 19.38 12.04
C THR A 72 4.33 18.97 11.37
N GLU A 73 3.17 19.41 11.86
CA GLU A 73 1.89 19.25 11.18
C GLU A 73 1.81 20.13 9.93
N GLU A 74 2.19 21.42 10.03
CA GLU A 74 2.20 22.34 8.89
C GLU A 74 3.10 21.85 7.74
N ALA A 75 4.25 21.26 8.06
CA ALA A 75 5.16 20.70 7.06
C ALA A 75 4.54 19.57 6.21
N LEU A 76 3.49 18.92 6.70
CA LEU A 76 2.80 17.82 6.03
C LEU A 76 1.55 18.28 5.24
N LEU A 77 1.00 19.45 5.53
CA LEU A 77 -0.23 19.96 4.88
C LEU A 77 -0.14 20.09 3.36
N PRO A 78 1.01 20.42 2.74
CA PRO A 78 1.11 20.47 1.28
C PRO A 78 0.69 19.18 0.58
N ALA A 79 0.86 18.01 1.20
CA ALA A 79 0.44 16.73 0.63
C ALA A 79 -1.09 16.59 0.49
N PHE A 80 -1.87 17.41 1.21
CA PHE A 80 -3.34 17.38 1.21
C PHE A 80 -3.97 18.46 0.32
N THR A 81 -3.15 19.27 -0.35
CA THR A 81 -3.62 20.23 -1.37
C THR A 81 -3.93 19.51 -2.68
N ILE A 82 -4.63 20.20 -3.58
CA ILE A 82 -4.90 19.64 -4.93
C ILE A 82 -3.60 19.36 -5.69
N GLU A 83 -2.59 20.22 -5.53
CA GLU A 83 -1.26 20.05 -6.13
C GLU A 83 -0.52 18.85 -5.53
N GLY A 84 -0.58 18.70 -4.21
CA GLY A 84 0.01 17.56 -3.50
C GLY A 84 -0.64 16.23 -3.89
N LEU A 85 -1.97 16.21 -4.00
CA LEU A 85 -2.69 15.03 -4.48
C LEU A 85 -2.37 14.73 -5.95
N LYS A 86 -2.40 15.75 -6.83
CA LYS A 86 -1.98 15.59 -8.23
C LYS A 86 -0.56 14.99 -8.30
N TRP A 87 0.37 15.52 -7.51
CA TRP A 87 1.74 15.02 -7.46
C TRP A 87 1.81 13.53 -7.11
N GLN A 88 1.03 13.06 -6.13
CA GLN A 88 0.99 11.65 -5.75
C GLN A 88 0.58 10.73 -6.90
N TYR A 89 -0.33 11.19 -7.77
CA TYR A 89 -0.79 10.42 -8.93
C TYR A 89 0.15 10.49 -10.13
N THR A 90 0.81 11.64 -10.34
CA THR A 90 1.56 11.90 -11.58
C THR A 90 3.07 11.78 -11.41
N HIS A 91 3.58 11.86 -10.17
CA HIS A 91 5.01 11.74 -9.93
C HIS A 91 5.51 10.32 -10.23
N GLY A 92 6.61 10.24 -10.98
CA GLY A 92 7.21 8.97 -11.38
C GLY A 92 6.53 8.27 -12.56
N THR A 93 5.41 8.79 -13.07
CA THR A 93 4.77 8.27 -14.28
C THR A 93 5.57 8.66 -15.53
N ARG A 94 5.47 7.84 -16.60
CA ARG A 94 6.08 8.13 -17.91
C ARG A 94 5.33 9.21 -18.67
N ASP A 95 4.00 9.24 -18.52
CA ASP A 95 3.10 10.18 -19.18
C ASP A 95 2.10 10.78 -18.18
N PRO A 96 2.52 11.80 -17.41
CA PRO A 96 1.67 12.43 -16.40
C PRO A 96 0.42 13.11 -16.98
N GLU A 97 0.45 13.51 -18.26
CA GLU A 97 -0.70 14.13 -18.93
C GLU A 97 -1.80 13.12 -19.27
N ASN A 98 -1.47 11.82 -19.31
CA ASN A 98 -2.42 10.74 -19.58
C ASN A 98 -3.10 10.19 -18.32
N VAL A 99 -2.63 10.58 -17.13
CA VAL A 99 -3.30 10.21 -15.87
C VAL A 99 -4.62 10.97 -15.75
N ASN A 100 -5.72 10.25 -15.52
CA ASN A 100 -7.04 10.86 -15.44
C ASN A 100 -7.13 11.87 -14.28
N PRO A 101 -7.38 13.17 -14.54
CA PRO A 101 -7.46 14.19 -13.50
C PRO A 101 -8.62 13.98 -12.49
N ASP A 102 -9.65 13.24 -12.86
CA ASP A 102 -10.76 12.94 -11.94
C ASP A 102 -10.28 12.21 -10.67
N THR A 103 -9.17 11.48 -10.74
CA THR A 103 -8.62 10.74 -9.59
C THR A 103 -8.29 11.68 -8.43
N TRP A 104 -7.37 12.64 -8.62
CA TRP A 104 -7.00 13.57 -7.56
C TRP A 104 -8.07 14.63 -7.28
N HIS A 105 -8.94 14.96 -8.22
CA HIS A 105 -10.07 15.86 -7.97
C HIS A 105 -11.10 15.23 -7.03
N LEU A 106 -11.41 13.95 -7.20
CA LEU A 106 -12.30 13.21 -6.31
C LEU A 106 -11.70 13.06 -4.91
N ASP A 107 -10.39 12.80 -4.82
CA ASP A 107 -9.69 12.74 -3.54
C ASP A 107 -9.66 14.10 -2.86
N TYR A 108 -9.40 15.18 -3.60
CA TYR A 108 -9.44 16.54 -3.06
C TYR A 108 -10.83 16.92 -2.55
N LEU A 109 -11.88 16.53 -3.25
CA LEU A 109 -13.27 16.71 -2.78
C LEU A 109 -13.50 16.07 -1.41
N ARG A 110 -12.82 14.94 -1.13
CA ARG A 110 -12.87 14.27 0.18
C ARG A 110 -11.95 14.93 1.19
N MET A 111 -10.76 15.35 0.75
CA MET A 111 -9.75 16.01 1.59
C MET A 111 -10.20 17.41 2.05
N SER A 112 -11.00 18.13 1.26
CA SER A 112 -11.51 19.46 1.61
C SER A 112 -12.69 19.46 2.61
N ARG A 113 -13.14 18.28 3.06
CA ARG A 113 -14.19 18.20 4.09
C ARG A 113 -13.68 18.66 5.46
N PRO A 114 -14.56 19.19 6.33
CA PRO A 114 -14.20 19.54 7.69
C PRO A 114 -13.47 18.40 8.42
N ASN A 115 -12.38 18.71 9.08
CA ASN A 115 -11.52 17.79 9.83
C ASN A 115 -10.77 16.72 8.99
N ALA A 116 -10.88 16.69 7.67
CA ALA A 116 -10.20 15.68 6.86
C ALA A 116 -8.67 15.71 7.03
N HIS A 117 -8.06 16.92 7.02
CA HIS A 117 -6.62 17.09 7.27
C HIS A 117 -6.22 16.51 8.63
N LYS A 118 -6.99 16.85 9.69
CA LYS A 118 -6.72 16.32 11.03
C LYS A 118 -6.76 14.79 11.07
N VAL A 119 -7.76 14.18 10.44
CA VAL A 119 -7.89 12.71 10.38
C VAL A 119 -6.70 12.10 9.65
N ASN A 120 -6.25 12.71 8.54
CA ASN A 120 -5.10 12.20 7.80
C ASN A 120 -3.78 12.39 8.57
N LEU A 121 -3.59 13.52 9.27
CA LEU A 121 -2.45 13.70 10.18
C LEU A 121 -2.46 12.64 11.31
N ASP A 122 -3.62 12.33 11.87
CA ASP A 122 -3.76 11.28 12.88
C ASP A 122 -3.40 9.89 12.31
N LEU A 123 -3.80 9.58 11.07
CA LEU A 123 -3.43 8.34 10.37
C LEU A 123 -1.93 8.27 10.11
N TRP A 124 -1.31 9.36 9.64
CA TRP A 124 0.13 9.41 9.41
C TRP A 124 0.92 9.30 10.73
N TYR A 125 0.42 9.91 11.79
CA TYR A 125 1.02 9.76 13.12
C TYR A 125 0.93 8.31 13.63
N ASP A 126 -0.22 7.65 13.43
CA ASP A 126 -0.43 6.26 13.85
C ASP A 126 0.41 5.26 13.03
N TYR A 127 0.81 5.62 11.79
CA TYR A 127 1.54 4.72 10.90
C TYR A 127 2.81 4.15 11.54
N GLN A 128 3.50 4.88 12.42
CA GLN A 128 4.67 4.41 13.18
C GLN A 128 4.41 3.09 13.92
N ASN A 129 3.16 2.79 14.27
CA ASN A 129 2.80 1.55 14.93
C ASN A 129 2.85 0.34 13.98
N ASN A 130 2.88 0.55 12.67
CA ASN A 130 3.07 -0.52 11.70
C ASN A 130 4.49 -1.09 11.77
N LEU A 131 5.50 -0.23 11.94
CA LEU A 131 6.90 -0.65 12.01
C LEU A 131 7.14 -1.65 13.13
N LYS A 132 6.45 -1.48 14.26
CA LYS A 132 6.51 -2.40 15.41
C LYS A 132 5.97 -3.79 15.09
N LEU A 133 5.13 -3.90 14.05
CA LEU A 133 4.50 -5.15 13.63
C LEU A 133 5.24 -5.83 12.45
N TYR A 134 6.17 -5.15 11.80
CA TYR A 134 6.94 -5.71 10.68
C TYR A 134 7.56 -7.08 11.02
N PRO A 135 8.23 -7.29 12.17
CA PRO A 135 8.75 -8.60 12.52
C PRO A 135 7.69 -9.72 12.56
N GLN A 136 6.47 -9.40 12.99
CA GLN A 136 5.35 -10.34 13.02
C GLN A 136 4.87 -10.67 11.59
N TRP A 137 4.81 -9.67 10.70
CA TRP A 137 4.44 -9.86 9.31
C TRP A 137 5.48 -10.67 8.55
N HIS A 138 6.77 -10.41 8.78
CA HIS A 138 7.86 -11.22 8.22
C HIS A 138 7.79 -12.67 8.70
N GLN A 139 7.50 -12.90 9.98
CA GLN A 139 7.30 -14.26 10.51
C GLN A 139 6.12 -14.96 9.83
N TYR A 140 5.00 -14.24 9.61
CA TYR A 140 3.86 -14.77 8.86
C TYR A 140 4.26 -15.17 7.45
N LEU A 141 4.96 -14.30 6.71
CA LEU A 141 5.40 -14.56 5.34
C LEU A 141 6.31 -15.80 5.27
N ARG A 142 7.34 -15.88 6.13
CA ARG A 142 8.24 -17.04 6.19
C ARG A 142 7.53 -18.35 6.52
N LYS A 143 6.58 -18.28 7.45
CA LYS A 143 5.90 -19.48 7.94
C LYS A 143 4.86 -20.01 6.95
N HIS A 144 4.10 -19.13 6.33
CA HIS A 144 2.93 -19.51 5.56
C HIS A 144 3.16 -19.49 4.04
N GLN A 145 4.22 -18.82 3.57
CA GLN A 145 4.60 -18.76 2.15
C GLN A 145 3.39 -18.56 1.22
N PRO A 146 2.54 -17.52 1.44
CA PRO A 146 1.36 -17.33 0.61
C PRO A 146 1.79 -17.08 -0.84
N PRO A 147 1.11 -17.64 -1.84
CA PRO A 147 1.30 -17.24 -3.22
C PRO A 147 1.26 -15.72 -3.33
N MET A 148 2.29 -15.09 -3.90
CA MET A 148 2.43 -13.64 -3.92
C MET A 148 2.70 -13.12 -5.33
N LEU A 149 1.90 -12.13 -5.73
CA LEU A 149 2.14 -11.30 -6.91
C LEU A 149 2.54 -9.91 -6.42
N ILE A 150 3.68 -9.42 -6.87
CA ILE A 150 4.10 -8.02 -6.71
C ILE A 150 3.97 -7.32 -8.06
N VAL A 151 3.25 -6.22 -8.07
CA VAL A 151 3.14 -5.25 -9.17
C VAL A 151 3.49 -3.88 -8.58
N TRP A 152 4.62 -3.28 -8.99
CA TRP A 152 5.19 -2.15 -8.26
C TRP A 152 5.74 -1.08 -9.18
N GLY A 153 5.31 0.17 -8.98
CA GLY A 153 5.90 1.34 -9.62
C GLY A 153 7.23 1.70 -8.94
N LYS A 154 8.33 1.56 -9.67
CA LYS A 154 9.70 1.74 -9.13
C LYS A 154 10.05 3.17 -8.75
N ASN A 155 9.31 4.15 -9.33
CA ASN A 155 9.55 5.58 -9.14
C ASN A 155 8.72 6.16 -7.98
N ASP A 156 8.13 5.31 -7.15
CA ASP A 156 7.39 5.70 -5.95
C ASP A 156 8.35 6.26 -4.88
N GLU A 157 8.18 7.52 -4.50
CA GLU A 157 8.99 8.14 -3.44
C GLU A 157 8.53 7.81 -2.02
N TYR A 158 7.27 7.39 -1.85
CA TYR A 158 6.80 6.87 -0.57
C TYR A 158 7.35 5.48 -0.33
N PHE A 159 7.14 4.58 -1.28
CA PHE A 159 7.55 3.17 -1.18
C PHE A 159 8.43 2.79 -2.37
N PRO A 160 9.75 3.07 -2.31
CA PRO A 160 10.69 2.75 -3.37
C PRO A 160 10.79 1.24 -3.62
N GLU A 161 11.35 0.88 -4.78
CA GLU A 161 11.53 -0.51 -5.21
C GLU A 161 12.24 -1.40 -4.16
N SER A 162 13.11 -0.80 -3.32
CA SER A 162 13.73 -1.52 -2.20
C SER A 162 12.74 -2.15 -1.24
N GLY A 163 11.53 -1.58 -1.11
CA GLY A 163 10.42 -2.19 -0.36
C GLY A 163 9.89 -3.45 -1.02
N ALA A 164 9.74 -3.45 -2.36
CA ALA A 164 9.34 -4.63 -3.12
C ALA A 164 10.43 -5.74 -3.05
N GLU A 165 11.69 -5.36 -3.22
CA GLU A 165 12.84 -6.27 -3.12
C GLU A 165 12.93 -6.96 -1.75
N ALA A 166 12.57 -6.24 -0.68
CA ALA A 166 12.66 -6.76 0.67
C ALA A 166 11.75 -7.98 0.91
N PHE A 167 10.64 -8.13 0.18
CA PHE A 167 9.78 -9.31 0.29
C PHE A 167 10.49 -10.62 -0.07
N LYS A 168 11.50 -10.57 -0.94
CA LYS A 168 12.32 -11.75 -1.33
C LYS A 168 13.12 -12.35 -0.17
N LYS A 169 13.24 -11.63 0.96
CA LYS A 169 13.88 -12.16 2.18
C LYS A 169 13.01 -13.20 2.90
N ASP A 170 11.69 -13.08 2.73
CA ASP A 170 10.73 -13.83 3.54
C ASP A 170 9.76 -14.68 2.71
N VAL A 171 9.68 -14.47 1.39
CA VAL A 171 8.86 -15.26 0.46
C VAL A 171 9.73 -15.82 -0.64
N GLU A 172 9.67 -17.15 -0.84
CA GLU A 172 10.54 -17.88 -1.79
C GLU A 172 10.08 -17.69 -3.24
N ASN A 173 8.75 -17.77 -3.48
CA ASN A 173 8.16 -17.73 -4.81
C ASN A 173 7.26 -16.51 -4.97
N ILE A 174 7.80 -15.47 -5.60
CA ILE A 174 7.10 -14.24 -5.89
C ILE A 174 6.98 -14.08 -7.40
N ASP A 175 5.77 -13.86 -7.92
CA ASP A 175 5.58 -13.33 -9.27
C ASP A 175 5.89 -11.81 -9.21
N TYR A 176 7.13 -11.45 -9.57
CA TYR A 176 7.72 -10.14 -9.32
C TYR A 176 7.73 -9.29 -10.58
N ASN A 177 6.95 -8.19 -10.58
CA ASN A 177 6.80 -7.31 -11.73
C ASN A 177 7.00 -5.85 -11.32
N ILE A 178 7.98 -5.20 -11.93
CA ILE A 178 8.33 -3.80 -11.70
C ILE A 178 7.99 -2.98 -12.93
N TYR A 179 7.31 -1.87 -12.70
CA TYR A 179 6.83 -0.94 -13.73
C TYR A 179 7.56 0.39 -13.64
N ASP A 180 7.79 1.01 -14.79
CA ASP A 180 8.40 2.34 -14.88
C ASP A 180 7.34 3.42 -14.66
N THR A 181 6.76 3.44 -13.47
CA THR A 181 5.68 4.34 -13.05
C THR A 181 5.80 4.68 -11.56
N GLY A 182 4.91 5.54 -11.06
CA GLY A 182 4.88 6.02 -9.69
C GLY A 182 4.02 5.16 -8.74
N HIS A 183 3.55 5.81 -7.67
CA HIS A 183 2.81 5.19 -6.56
C HIS A 183 1.50 4.51 -6.98
N PHE A 184 0.77 5.11 -7.91
CA PHE A 184 -0.50 4.58 -8.41
C PHE A 184 -0.30 3.84 -9.74
N ALA A 185 0.45 2.75 -9.73
CA ALA A 185 0.82 2.00 -10.93
C ALA A 185 -0.38 1.56 -11.80
N LEU A 186 -1.55 1.35 -11.20
CA LEU A 186 -2.78 1.01 -11.91
C LEU A 186 -3.31 2.13 -12.81
N GLU A 187 -2.97 3.39 -12.55
CA GLU A 187 -3.42 4.52 -13.36
C GLU A 187 -2.73 4.57 -14.73
N GLU A 188 -1.50 4.10 -14.81
CA GLU A 188 -0.72 4.10 -16.05
C GLU A 188 -0.60 2.72 -16.70
N ASP A 189 -0.40 1.66 -15.91
CA ASP A 189 -0.17 0.29 -16.38
C ASP A 189 -1.33 -0.67 -16.06
N GLY A 190 -2.54 -0.12 -15.84
CA GLY A 190 -3.71 -0.87 -15.36
C GLY A 190 -4.06 -2.10 -16.17
N ASP A 191 -4.07 -2.00 -17.52
CA ASP A 191 -4.44 -3.12 -18.38
C ASP A 191 -3.46 -4.30 -18.26
N GLU A 192 -2.14 -4.00 -18.21
CA GLU A 192 -1.12 -5.03 -18.05
C GLU A 192 -1.20 -5.65 -16.65
N ILE A 193 -1.32 -4.82 -15.61
CA ILE A 193 -1.42 -5.27 -14.21
C ILE A 193 -2.66 -6.14 -14.03
N ILE A 194 -3.82 -5.76 -14.59
CA ILE A 194 -5.05 -6.55 -14.54
C ILE A 194 -4.85 -7.90 -15.25
N GLY A 195 -4.15 -7.92 -16.38
CA GLY A 195 -3.78 -9.15 -17.08
C GLY A 195 -2.92 -10.09 -16.22
N LYS A 196 -1.92 -9.53 -15.51
CA LYS A 196 -1.08 -10.26 -14.56
C LYS A 196 -1.90 -10.81 -13.39
N ILE A 197 -2.75 -10.00 -12.78
CA ILE A 197 -3.62 -10.42 -11.67
C ILE A 197 -4.52 -11.59 -12.09
N ARG A 198 -5.15 -11.50 -13.26
CA ARG A 198 -6.02 -12.58 -13.79
C ARG A 198 -5.25 -13.88 -13.98
N SER A 199 -4.05 -13.80 -14.59
CA SER A 199 -3.21 -14.96 -14.84
C SER A 199 -2.70 -15.59 -13.53
N PHE A 200 -2.29 -14.77 -12.58
CA PHE A 200 -1.88 -15.20 -11.25
C PHE A 200 -3.02 -15.90 -10.49
N MET A 201 -4.20 -15.28 -10.44
CA MET A 201 -5.35 -15.84 -9.75
C MET A 201 -5.85 -17.15 -10.39
N ALA A 202 -5.76 -17.28 -11.71
CA ALA A 202 -6.11 -18.53 -12.41
C ALA A 202 -5.19 -19.68 -11.93
N LYS A 203 -3.89 -19.45 -11.75
CA LYS A 203 -2.95 -20.44 -11.20
C LYS A 203 -3.30 -20.80 -9.75
N VAL A 204 -3.50 -19.78 -8.88
CA VAL A 204 -3.86 -19.99 -7.46
C VAL A 204 -5.14 -20.81 -7.29
N VAL A 205 -6.12 -20.65 -8.17
CA VAL A 205 -7.38 -21.42 -8.13
C VAL A 205 -7.18 -22.85 -8.65
N SER A 206 -6.32 -23.07 -9.65
CA SER A 206 -6.10 -24.40 -10.25
C SER A 206 -5.26 -25.32 -9.39
N GLU A 207 -4.50 -24.79 -8.43
CA GLU A 207 -3.63 -25.54 -7.51
C GLU A 207 -4.33 -25.98 -6.20
N LYS A 208 -5.63 -25.65 -6.07
CA LYS A 208 -6.50 -26.08 -4.95
C LYS A 208 -7.40 -27.23 -5.34
#